data_7b2f1254f4f1f094246fd0db75307c1c
#
_entry.id   7b2f1254f4f1f094246fd0db75307c1c
#
_cell.length_a   1.000
_cell.length_b   1.000
_cell.length_c   1.000
_cell.angle_alpha   90.00
_cell.angle_beta   90.00
_cell.angle_gamma   90.00
#
_symmetry.space_group_name_H-M   'P 1'
#
loop_
_entity.id
_entity.type
_entity.pdbx_description
1 polymer ?
#
loop_
_entity_poly.entity_id
_entity_poly.type
_entity_poly.pdbx_seq_one_letter_code
_entity_poly.pdbx_strand_id
1 'polypeptide(L)'
;SGTITAAKLATVNASTFTGDLEIDAIAGSPALAQTITTGAGNDTVIFGANLNNADTVDMGANEASAAGVAGSDLLTATVTGLTATTGALSIANAEVIDLTNNGTAVIDGTAITGTSTINLFASSDTTTFSNLGTSTSIGLGKTAAADQVIGTVTVGLADETGTSDS
;
A
#
# COMPACT_ATOMS: atom_id res chain seq x y z
N SER A 1 11.15 2.53 18.49
CA SER A 1 10.01 1.90 17.82
C SER A 1 8.84 1.72 18.77
N GLY A 2 7.64 1.73 18.27
CA GLY A 2 6.41 1.52 19.01
C GLY A 2 5.41 0.72 18.18
N THR A 3 4.55 -0.07 18.83
CA THR A 3 3.47 -0.82 18.16
C THR A 3 2.12 -0.36 18.69
N ILE A 4 1.19 -0.07 17.79
CA ILE A 4 -0.20 0.27 18.11
C ILE A 4 -1.10 -0.83 17.55
N THR A 5 -1.89 -1.45 18.45
CA THR A 5 -2.88 -2.47 18.09
C THR A 5 -4.21 -2.13 18.76
N ALA A 6 -5.29 -2.04 17.99
CA ALA A 6 -6.62 -1.77 18.55
C ALA A 6 -7.72 -2.44 17.74
N ALA A 7 -8.69 -3.04 18.44
CA ALA A 7 -9.78 -3.82 17.85
C ALA A 7 -10.78 -3.01 17.00
N LYS A 8 -10.76 -1.67 17.06
CA LYS A 8 -11.59 -0.78 16.25
C LYS A 8 -10.83 0.52 15.99
N LEU A 9 -9.74 0.38 15.26
CA LEU A 9 -8.90 1.52 14.93
C LEU A 9 -9.55 2.31 13.79
N ALA A 10 -10.12 3.47 14.08
CA ALA A 10 -10.69 4.35 13.07
C ALA A 10 -9.73 5.49 12.70
N THR A 11 -9.00 6.01 13.69
CA THR A 11 -8.06 7.12 13.44
C THR A 11 -6.81 6.92 14.29
N VAL A 12 -5.67 7.03 13.64
CA VAL A 12 -4.36 7.19 14.26
C VAL A 12 -3.74 8.46 13.74
N ASN A 13 -3.33 9.33 14.63
CA ASN A 13 -2.51 10.48 14.26
C ASN A 13 -1.20 10.43 15.06
N ALA A 14 -0.15 10.00 14.40
CA ALA A 14 1.21 9.94 14.92
C ALA A 14 2.15 10.88 14.14
N SER A 15 1.62 11.90 13.49
CA SER A 15 2.38 12.81 12.60
C SER A 15 3.56 13.53 13.26
N THR A 16 3.61 13.57 14.58
CA THR A 16 4.73 14.17 15.34
C THR A 16 5.71 13.12 15.87
N PHE A 17 5.44 11.86 15.65
CA PHE A 17 6.33 10.78 16.06
C PHE A 17 7.52 10.71 15.11
N THR A 18 8.73 10.56 15.64
CA THR A 18 9.96 10.65 14.84
C THR A 18 10.78 9.36 14.84
N GLY A 19 10.20 8.26 15.18
CA GLY A 19 10.88 6.96 15.17
C GLY A 19 10.02 5.91 14.50
N ASP A 20 10.58 4.75 14.23
CA ASP A 20 9.88 3.66 13.56
C ASP A 20 8.65 3.23 14.36
N LEU A 21 7.52 3.17 13.69
CA LEU A 21 6.22 2.84 14.26
C LEU A 21 5.61 1.66 13.49
N GLU A 22 5.05 0.71 14.22
CA GLU A 22 4.24 -0.36 13.64
C GLU A 22 2.78 -0.19 14.07
N ILE A 23 1.88 -0.11 13.10
CA ILE A 23 0.44 -0.01 13.32
C ILE A 23 -0.22 -1.27 12.80
N ASP A 24 -0.80 -2.06 13.72
CA ASP A 24 -1.59 -3.24 13.39
C ASP A 24 -3.07 -2.88 13.35
N ALA A 25 -3.60 -2.72 12.13
CA ALA A 25 -4.99 -2.42 11.84
C ALA A 25 -5.84 -3.67 11.53
N ILE A 26 -5.27 -4.87 11.70
CA ILE A 26 -5.93 -6.16 11.37
C ILE A 26 -7.20 -6.38 12.19
N ALA A 27 -7.23 -5.92 13.45
CA ALA A 27 -8.39 -6.09 14.32
C ALA A 27 -9.57 -5.17 14.00
N GLY A 28 -9.44 -4.30 13.01
CA GLY A 28 -10.51 -3.44 12.51
C GLY A 28 -11.63 -4.22 11.82
N SER A 29 -12.57 -3.47 11.27
CA SER A 29 -13.62 -4.04 10.40
C SER A 29 -13.34 -3.62 8.96
N PRO A 30 -13.44 -4.52 7.99
CA PRO A 30 -13.23 -4.18 6.58
C PRO A 30 -14.25 -3.15 6.03
N ALA A 31 -15.30 -2.84 6.79
CA ALA A 31 -16.28 -1.81 6.44
C ALA A 31 -16.03 -0.46 7.14
N LEU A 32 -15.01 -0.38 8.00
CA LEU A 32 -14.69 0.85 8.73
C LEU A 32 -13.69 1.67 7.92
N ALA A 33 -14.03 2.93 7.63
CA ALA A 33 -13.06 3.88 7.10
C ALA A 33 -11.99 4.17 8.17
N GLN A 34 -10.74 3.95 7.82
CA GLN A 34 -9.60 4.19 8.68
C GLN A 34 -8.78 5.39 8.17
N THR A 35 -8.37 6.25 9.09
CA THR A 35 -7.44 7.34 8.80
C THR A 35 -6.19 7.14 9.63
N ILE A 36 -5.07 6.85 8.98
CA ILE A 36 -3.80 6.56 9.63
C ILE A 36 -2.77 7.56 9.12
N THR A 37 -2.17 8.30 10.06
CA THR A 37 -1.04 9.17 9.77
C THR A 37 0.10 8.79 10.68
N THR A 38 1.21 8.39 10.11
CA THR A 38 2.46 8.17 10.83
C THR A 38 3.34 9.44 10.79
N GLY A 39 4.55 9.39 11.24
CA GLY A 39 5.39 10.58 11.35
C GLY A 39 6.66 10.49 10.52
N ALA A 40 7.80 10.68 11.15
CA ALA A 40 9.09 10.46 10.53
C ALA A 40 9.70 9.16 11.10
N GLY A 41 10.22 8.32 10.26
CA GLY A 41 10.76 7.02 10.63
C GLY A 41 10.65 6.05 9.46
N ASN A 42 10.93 4.79 9.72
CA ASN A 42 10.61 3.70 8.80
C ASN A 42 9.39 2.98 9.39
N ASP A 43 8.23 3.36 8.93
CA ASP A 43 6.97 2.95 9.52
C ASP A 43 6.38 1.72 8.82
N THR A 44 5.60 0.95 9.55
CA THR A 44 4.89 -0.21 8.99
C THR A 44 3.42 -0.14 9.36
N VAL A 45 2.55 -0.21 8.35
CA VAL A 45 1.11 -0.29 8.55
C VAL A 45 0.59 -1.61 8.00
N ILE A 46 -0.08 -2.39 8.85
CA ILE A 46 -0.57 -3.73 8.56
C ILE A 46 -2.10 -3.73 8.57
N PHE A 47 -2.71 -3.76 7.40
CA PHE A 47 -4.18 -3.78 7.27
C PHE A 47 -4.78 -5.19 7.32
N GLY A 48 -4.00 -6.24 7.03
CA GLY A 48 -4.59 -7.55 6.79
C GLY A 48 -5.67 -7.46 5.71
N ALA A 49 -6.88 -7.92 5.99
CA ALA A 49 -8.02 -7.89 5.05
C ALA A 49 -8.92 -6.64 5.21
N ASN A 50 -8.47 -5.61 5.91
CA ASN A 50 -9.30 -4.45 6.23
C ASN A 50 -9.13 -3.25 5.29
N LEU A 51 -8.11 -3.24 4.44
CA LEU A 51 -7.92 -2.15 3.48
C LEU A 51 -9.12 -2.08 2.53
N ASN A 52 -9.75 -0.92 2.47
CA ASN A 52 -10.94 -0.67 1.65
C ASN A 52 -10.89 0.72 0.99
N ASN A 53 -11.88 0.99 0.13
CA ASN A 53 -11.94 2.22 -0.65
C ASN A 53 -12.17 3.51 0.15
N ALA A 54 -12.43 3.43 1.45
CA ALA A 54 -12.66 4.60 2.29
C ALA A 54 -11.47 4.93 3.20
N ASP A 55 -10.37 4.18 3.08
CA ASP A 55 -9.21 4.36 3.93
C ASP A 55 -8.30 5.49 3.42
N THR A 56 -7.72 6.21 4.36
CA THR A 56 -6.70 7.22 4.11
C THR A 56 -5.47 6.90 4.93
N VAL A 57 -4.33 6.77 4.26
CA VAL A 57 -3.04 6.50 4.89
C VAL A 57 -2.03 7.54 4.42
N ASP A 58 -1.35 8.16 5.36
CA ASP A 58 -0.20 9.00 5.09
C ASP A 58 0.96 8.54 5.99
N MET A 59 1.98 7.97 5.39
CA MET A 59 3.09 7.39 6.15
C MET A 59 4.21 8.39 6.46
N GLY A 60 3.99 9.65 6.09
CA GLY A 60 4.85 10.75 6.53
C GLY A 60 6.15 10.87 5.75
N ALA A 61 7.24 11.14 6.43
CA ALA A 61 8.53 11.37 5.81
C ALA A 61 9.55 10.36 6.34
N ASN A 62 10.27 9.72 5.43
CA ASN A 62 11.33 8.79 5.83
C ASN A 62 12.48 9.46 6.55
N GLU A 63 12.96 8.83 7.59
CA GLU A 63 14.27 9.20 8.13
C GLU A 63 15.39 8.68 7.20
N ALA A 64 16.26 9.60 6.78
CA ALA A 64 17.51 9.19 6.16
C ALA A 64 18.33 8.42 7.22
N SER A 65 18.61 7.14 6.98
CA SER A 65 19.47 6.40 7.88
C SER A 65 20.84 7.08 7.99
N ALA A 66 21.49 6.94 9.13
CA ALA A 66 22.83 7.49 9.35
C ALA A 66 23.89 7.00 8.32
N ALA A 67 23.56 6.00 7.52
CA ALA A 67 24.37 5.48 6.42
C ALA A 67 23.99 6.08 5.04
N GLY A 68 23.09 7.06 4.97
CA GLY A 68 22.63 7.66 3.72
C GLY A 68 21.77 6.74 2.84
N VAL A 69 21.28 5.65 3.40
CA VAL A 69 20.26 4.81 2.74
C VAL A 69 18.92 5.43 3.08
N ALA A 70 18.12 5.75 2.06
CA ALA A 70 16.74 6.18 2.28
C ALA A 70 16.01 5.09 3.04
N GLY A 71 15.34 5.45 4.11
CA GLY A 71 14.38 4.57 4.77
C GLY A 71 13.23 4.22 3.85
N SER A 72 12.43 3.26 4.22
CA SER A 72 11.23 2.93 3.46
C SER A 72 10.08 2.61 4.39
N ASP A 73 8.95 3.23 4.14
CA ASP A 73 7.70 2.91 4.77
C ASP A 73 7.01 1.75 4.06
N LEU A 74 6.46 0.83 4.84
CA LEU A 74 5.83 -0.39 4.33
C LEU A 74 4.34 -0.44 4.69
N LEU A 75 3.50 -0.52 3.68
CA LEU A 75 2.09 -0.87 3.85
C LEU A 75 1.86 -2.31 3.40
N THR A 76 1.21 -3.12 4.23
CA THR A 76 0.82 -4.48 3.86
C THR A 76 -0.68 -4.67 3.95
N ALA A 77 -1.29 -5.31 2.92
CA ALA A 77 -2.72 -5.57 2.91
C ALA A 77 -3.07 -6.83 2.10
N THR A 78 -4.18 -7.46 2.49
CA THR A 78 -4.91 -8.41 1.66
C THR A 78 -6.16 -7.72 1.14
N VAL A 79 -6.29 -7.58 -0.17
CA VAL A 79 -7.43 -6.92 -0.79
C VAL A 79 -8.42 -7.94 -1.35
N THR A 80 -9.70 -7.62 -1.24
CA THR A 80 -10.79 -8.44 -1.78
C THR A 80 -11.84 -7.50 -2.36
N GLY A 81 -11.96 -7.46 -3.68
CA GLY A 81 -12.94 -6.60 -4.35
C GLY A 81 -12.67 -5.09 -4.23
N LEU A 82 -11.41 -4.69 -4.07
CA LEU A 82 -11.03 -3.28 -4.08
C LEU A 82 -11.29 -2.70 -5.49
N THR A 83 -12.06 -1.62 -5.58
CA THR A 83 -12.39 -0.99 -6.87
C THR A 83 -11.98 0.47 -6.86
N ALA A 84 -11.14 0.87 -7.79
CA ALA A 84 -10.58 2.22 -7.88
C ALA A 84 -11.61 3.34 -8.08
N THR A 85 -12.79 3.00 -8.56
CA THR A 85 -13.70 4.00 -9.15
C THR A 85 -14.67 4.67 -8.18
N THR A 86 -14.75 4.24 -6.94
CA THR A 86 -15.84 4.66 -6.04
C THR A 86 -15.43 5.05 -4.63
N GLY A 87 -14.14 5.11 -4.35
CA GLY A 87 -13.70 5.33 -2.99
C GLY A 87 -12.86 6.57 -2.79
N ALA A 88 -12.71 6.90 -1.54
CA ALA A 88 -11.78 7.91 -1.08
C ALA A 88 -10.44 7.27 -0.65
N LEU A 89 -10.12 6.05 -1.13
CA LEU A 89 -8.81 5.45 -0.85
C LEU A 89 -7.72 6.44 -1.21
N SER A 90 -6.85 6.70 -0.25
CA SER A 90 -5.68 7.53 -0.46
C SER A 90 -4.51 6.92 0.30
N ILE A 91 -3.43 6.62 -0.39
CA ILE A 91 -2.18 6.15 0.20
C ILE A 91 -1.08 7.12 -0.20
N ALA A 92 -0.47 7.75 0.77
CA ALA A 92 0.61 8.69 0.56
C ALA A 92 1.87 8.26 1.32
N ASN A 93 3.02 8.46 0.70
CA ASN A 93 4.33 8.28 1.33
C ASN A 93 4.61 6.86 1.87
N ALA A 94 4.01 5.85 1.25
CA ALA A 94 4.38 4.45 1.46
C ALA A 94 5.31 4.03 0.30
N GLU A 95 6.61 3.95 0.51
CA GLU A 95 7.55 3.62 -0.57
C GLU A 95 7.35 2.21 -1.08
N VAL A 96 6.93 1.30 -0.19
CA VAL A 96 6.65 -0.10 -0.54
C VAL A 96 5.23 -0.45 -0.12
N ILE A 97 4.47 -0.98 -1.07
CA ILE A 97 3.15 -1.54 -0.80
C ILE A 97 3.17 -3.02 -1.14
N ASP A 98 2.97 -3.87 -0.14
CA ASP A 98 2.89 -5.33 -0.29
C ASP A 98 1.43 -5.77 -0.26
N LEU A 99 0.93 -6.29 -1.37
CA LEU A 99 -0.47 -6.71 -1.55
C LEU A 99 -0.59 -8.20 -1.79
N THR A 100 -1.63 -8.79 -1.21
CA THR A 100 -2.20 -10.09 -1.63
C THR A 100 -3.62 -9.83 -2.13
N ASN A 101 -4.00 -10.39 -3.28
CA ASN A 101 -5.36 -10.24 -3.81
C ASN A 101 -6.12 -11.56 -3.77
N ASN A 102 -7.21 -11.59 -3.01
CA ASN A 102 -8.12 -12.74 -2.87
C ASN A 102 -9.48 -12.49 -3.55
N GLY A 103 -9.52 -11.65 -4.58
CA GLY A 103 -10.70 -11.33 -5.36
C GLY A 103 -10.34 -10.39 -6.50
N THR A 104 -11.28 -10.05 -7.38
CA THR A 104 -11.01 -9.07 -8.44
C THR A 104 -10.75 -7.70 -7.82
N ALA A 105 -9.57 -7.13 -8.09
CA ALA A 105 -9.19 -5.81 -7.59
C ALA A 105 -8.76 -4.87 -8.72
N VAL A 106 -9.13 -3.61 -8.57
CA VAL A 106 -8.63 -2.50 -9.41
C VAL A 106 -7.97 -1.49 -8.49
N ILE A 107 -6.70 -1.20 -8.75
CA ILE A 107 -5.89 -0.29 -7.94
C ILE A 107 -5.52 0.89 -8.81
N ASP A 108 -6.03 2.06 -8.46
CA ASP A 108 -5.81 3.29 -9.21
C ASP A 108 -4.56 4.02 -8.66
N GLY A 109 -3.55 4.15 -9.49
CA GLY A 109 -2.32 4.85 -9.14
C GLY A 109 -2.52 6.33 -8.81
N THR A 110 -3.64 6.95 -9.22
CA THR A 110 -3.94 8.33 -8.81
C THR A 110 -4.24 8.47 -7.32
N ALA A 111 -4.65 7.36 -6.68
CA ALA A 111 -4.89 7.28 -5.24
C ALA A 111 -3.61 6.99 -4.43
N ILE A 112 -2.48 6.77 -5.11
CA ILE A 112 -1.23 6.35 -4.51
C ILE A 112 -0.14 7.37 -4.87
N THR A 113 0.48 7.97 -3.88
CA THR A 113 1.54 8.97 -4.10
C THR A 113 2.77 8.66 -3.25
N GLY A 114 3.95 8.96 -3.76
CA GLY A 114 5.21 8.68 -3.04
C GLY A 114 5.69 7.24 -3.11
N THR A 115 4.94 6.33 -3.78
CA THR A 115 5.27 4.90 -3.81
C THR A 115 6.24 4.59 -4.95
N SER A 116 7.31 3.89 -4.62
CA SER A 116 8.31 3.42 -5.58
C SER A 116 8.09 1.97 -6.02
N THR A 117 7.48 1.15 -5.17
CA THR A 117 7.30 -0.28 -5.44
C THR A 117 5.95 -0.78 -4.93
N ILE A 118 5.21 -1.47 -5.78
CA ILE A 118 4.03 -2.23 -5.37
C ILE A 118 4.31 -3.70 -5.67
N ASN A 119 4.33 -4.54 -4.65
CA ASN A 119 4.50 -5.98 -4.79
C ASN A 119 3.14 -6.67 -4.69
N LEU A 120 2.90 -7.63 -5.56
CA LEU A 120 1.72 -8.50 -5.53
C LEU A 120 2.15 -9.92 -5.21
N PHE A 121 1.66 -10.46 -4.10
CA PHE A 121 2.01 -11.79 -3.60
C PHE A 121 0.79 -12.70 -3.52
N ALA A 122 1.00 -14.00 -3.76
CA ALA A 122 0.02 -15.07 -3.54
C ALA A 122 -1.39 -14.77 -4.08
N SER A 123 -1.48 -14.01 -5.17
CA SER A 123 -2.76 -13.56 -5.73
C SER A 123 -3.31 -14.58 -6.71
N SER A 124 -4.51 -15.06 -6.49
CA SER A 124 -5.21 -16.05 -7.32
C SER A 124 -6.17 -15.42 -8.34
N ASP A 125 -6.49 -14.16 -8.18
CA ASP A 125 -7.55 -13.47 -8.91
C ASP A 125 -7.01 -12.34 -9.80
N THR A 126 -7.89 -11.73 -10.59
CA THR A 126 -7.51 -10.64 -11.48
C THR A 126 -7.17 -9.39 -10.69
N THR A 127 -6.00 -8.86 -10.93
CA THR A 127 -5.57 -7.55 -10.41
C THR A 127 -5.29 -6.61 -11.57
N THR A 128 -5.95 -5.45 -11.56
CA THR A 128 -5.70 -4.38 -12.52
C THR A 128 -5.06 -3.20 -11.80
N PHE A 129 -3.90 -2.81 -12.24
CA PHE A 129 -3.30 -1.52 -11.90
C PHE A 129 -3.60 -0.54 -13.02
N SER A 130 -4.20 0.60 -12.70
CA SER A 130 -4.51 1.66 -13.65
C SER A 130 -3.84 2.95 -13.23
N ASN A 131 -3.55 3.83 -14.18
CA ASN A 131 -2.99 5.15 -13.93
C ASN A 131 -1.72 5.16 -13.07
N LEU A 132 -0.88 4.12 -13.19
CA LEU A 132 0.38 4.09 -12.44
C LEU A 132 1.35 5.15 -12.95
N GLY A 133 2.01 5.82 -12.01
CA GLY A 133 3.12 6.72 -12.33
C GLY A 133 4.31 5.95 -12.96
N THR A 134 5.03 6.59 -13.88
CA THR A 134 6.16 5.98 -14.60
C THR A 134 7.34 5.59 -13.69
N SER A 135 7.38 6.10 -12.47
CA SER A 135 8.41 5.78 -11.47
C SER A 135 8.03 4.61 -10.55
N THR A 136 6.81 4.08 -10.67
CA THR A 136 6.36 2.98 -9.81
C THR A 136 6.70 1.63 -10.44
N SER A 137 7.42 0.80 -9.71
CA SER A 137 7.74 -0.58 -10.09
C SER A 137 6.68 -1.56 -9.58
N ILE A 138 6.32 -2.54 -10.39
CA ILE A 138 5.44 -3.65 -9.99
C ILE A 138 6.27 -4.91 -9.81
N GLY A 139 6.30 -5.43 -8.59
CA GLY A 139 6.88 -6.73 -8.26
C GLY A 139 5.82 -7.84 -8.29
N LEU A 140 6.10 -8.97 -8.93
CA LEU A 140 5.19 -10.10 -8.98
C LEU A 140 5.81 -11.31 -8.29
N GLY A 141 5.18 -11.73 -7.19
CA GLY A 141 5.62 -12.88 -6.41
C GLY A 141 6.81 -12.58 -5.50
N LYS A 142 7.10 -13.53 -4.65
CA LYS A 142 8.28 -13.58 -3.78
C LYS A 142 9.00 -14.92 -4.03
N THR A 143 10.16 -15.08 -3.48
CA THR A 143 11.03 -16.25 -3.72
C THR A 143 10.46 -17.61 -3.27
N ALA A 144 9.38 -17.65 -2.50
CA ALA A 144 8.72 -18.89 -2.09
C ALA A 144 7.59 -19.27 -3.05
N ALA A 145 7.45 -20.58 -3.33
CA ALA A 145 6.40 -21.07 -4.23
C ALA A 145 4.97 -20.75 -3.77
N ALA A 146 4.77 -20.55 -2.47
CA ALA A 146 3.48 -20.15 -1.89
C ALA A 146 3.09 -18.69 -2.17
N ASP A 147 4.04 -17.87 -2.60
CA ASP A 147 3.83 -16.43 -2.84
C ASP A 147 3.63 -16.14 -4.35
N GLN A 148 3.42 -17.17 -5.16
CA GLN A 148 3.25 -16.99 -6.61
C GLN A 148 1.94 -16.31 -6.95
N VAL A 149 2.00 -15.40 -7.92
CA VAL A 149 0.81 -14.82 -8.56
C VAL A 149 0.35 -15.79 -9.65
N ILE A 150 -0.83 -16.37 -9.49
CA ILE A 150 -1.44 -17.30 -10.45
C ILE A 150 -2.65 -16.69 -11.18
N GLY A 151 -3.06 -15.50 -10.77
CA GLY A 151 -4.13 -14.72 -11.41
C GLY A 151 -3.63 -13.89 -12.60
N THR A 152 -4.54 -13.15 -13.21
CA THR A 152 -4.22 -12.21 -14.30
C THR A 152 -3.84 -10.86 -13.72
N VAL A 153 -2.72 -10.31 -14.17
CA VAL A 153 -2.30 -8.94 -13.81
C VAL A 153 -2.32 -8.07 -15.06
N THR A 154 -3.04 -6.96 -14.97
CA THR A 154 -3.08 -5.93 -16.01
C THR A 154 -2.48 -4.66 -15.45
N VAL A 155 -1.60 -4.02 -16.21
CA VAL A 155 -0.94 -2.76 -15.82
C VAL A 155 -1.21 -1.69 -16.87
N GLY A 156 -1.80 -0.57 -16.44
CA GLY A 156 -2.00 0.64 -17.23
C GLY A 156 -1.22 1.80 -16.62
N LEU A 157 -0.47 2.52 -17.46
CA LEU A 157 0.28 3.69 -17.02
C LEU A 157 -0.59 4.95 -17.09
N ALA A 158 -0.26 5.96 -16.30
CA ALA A 158 -0.97 7.23 -16.26
C ALA A 158 -0.80 8.05 -17.56
N ASP A 159 0.30 7.85 -18.26
CA ASP A 159 0.57 8.48 -19.57
C ASP A 159 0.90 7.39 -20.59
N GLU A 160 -0.11 6.97 -21.33
CA GLU A 160 0.01 6.00 -22.43
C GLU A 160 0.40 6.69 -23.76
N THR A 161 0.54 8.02 -23.77
CA THR A 161 0.88 8.79 -24.98
C THR A 161 2.38 9.06 -25.12
N GLY A 162 3.17 8.59 -24.19
CA GLY A 162 4.63 8.70 -24.18
C GLY A 162 5.25 8.01 -25.40
N THR A 163 6.06 8.73 -26.17
CA THR A 163 6.80 8.21 -27.34
C THR A 163 8.05 7.40 -26.94
N SER A 164 8.17 7.02 -25.68
CA SER A 164 9.37 6.40 -25.09
C SER A 164 9.15 4.97 -24.56
N ASP A 165 8.11 4.30 -25.02
CA ASP A 165 7.87 2.90 -24.66
C ASP A 165 8.77 2.00 -25.53
N SER A 166 10.03 1.89 -25.13
CA SER A 166 11.01 1.03 -25.80
C SER A 166 11.66 0.07 -24.81
#